data_d004b3a3c32bb9876e444f7b204813be
#
_entry.id   d004b3a3c32bb9876e444f7b204813be
#
_cell.length_a   1.000
_cell.length_b   1.000
_cell.length_c   1.000
_cell.angle_alpha   90.00
_cell.angle_beta   90.00
_cell.angle_gamma   90.00
#
_symmetry.space_group_name_H-M   'P 1'
#
loop_
_entity.id
_entity.type
_entity.pdbx_description
1 polymer ?
#
loop_
_entity_poly.entity_id
_entity_poly.type
_entity_poly.pdbx_seq_one_letter_code
_entity_poly.pdbx_strand_id
1 'polypeptide(L)'
;PPNLKTRVSQVIHDFNVVVIDGGAADLGVVPGSKLAVMRDGNKIAELDVNAVESRVSTATILPSTVTAGERVEAGDVVVSVRP
;
A
#
# COMPACT_ATOMS: atom_id res chain seq x y z
N PRO A 1 15.61 0.89 3.16
CA PRO A 1 15.01 1.73 2.13
C PRO A 1 14.60 3.09 2.67
N PRO A 2 14.56 4.08 1.80
CA PRO A 2 14.14 5.40 2.22
C PRO A 2 12.70 5.40 2.72
N ASN A 3 12.37 6.41 3.50
CA ASN A 3 11.00 6.60 3.95
C ASN A 3 10.12 6.92 2.75
N LEU A 4 9.09 6.11 2.58
CA LEU A 4 8.15 6.25 1.49
C LEU A 4 6.84 6.79 2.05
N LYS A 5 6.22 7.70 1.33
CA LYS A 5 4.88 8.17 1.67
C LYS A 5 4.14 8.49 0.38
N THR A 6 3.02 7.81 0.18
CA THR A 6 2.18 8.01 -0.99
C THR A 6 0.73 7.71 -0.61
N ARG A 7 -0.10 7.43 -1.59
CA ARG A 7 -1.53 7.20 -1.34
C ARG A 7 -2.04 6.05 -2.19
N VAL A 8 -3.11 5.43 -1.72
CA VAL A 8 -3.89 4.49 -2.51
C VAL A 8 -4.70 5.28 -3.52
N SER A 9 -4.56 4.93 -4.79
CA SER A 9 -5.34 5.58 -5.85
C SER A 9 -6.63 4.83 -6.17
N GLN A 10 -6.65 3.51 -5.98
CA GLN A 10 -7.80 2.68 -6.29
C GLN A 10 -7.76 1.41 -5.46
N VAL A 11 -8.92 0.92 -5.05
CA VAL A 11 -9.03 -0.36 -4.35
C VAL A 11 -9.94 -1.27 -5.16
N ILE A 12 -9.49 -2.51 -5.38
CA ILE A 12 -10.28 -3.54 -6.04
C ILE A 12 -10.62 -4.56 -4.95
N HIS A 13 -11.74 -4.30 -4.26
CA HIS A 13 -12.07 -5.02 -3.04
C HIS A 13 -12.27 -6.52 -3.25
N ASP A 14 -12.84 -6.90 -4.39
CA ASP A 14 -13.13 -8.31 -4.67
C ASP A 14 -11.87 -9.17 -4.71
N PHE A 15 -10.73 -8.56 -4.99
CA PHE A 15 -9.46 -9.27 -5.13
C PHE A 15 -8.43 -8.87 -4.09
N ASN A 16 -8.79 -8.00 -3.15
CA ASN A 16 -7.87 -7.46 -2.14
C ASN A 16 -6.62 -6.83 -2.77
N VAL A 17 -6.81 -6.13 -3.88
CA VAL A 17 -5.72 -5.48 -4.62
C VAL A 17 -5.91 -3.98 -4.54
N VAL A 18 -4.81 -3.26 -4.38
CA VAL A 18 -4.80 -1.80 -4.43
C VAL A 18 -3.85 -1.34 -5.53
N VAL A 19 -4.18 -0.20 -6.11
CA VAL A 19 -3.26 0.54 -6.97
C VAL A 19 -2.69 1.68 -6.14
N ILE A 20 -1.38 1.79 -6.14
CA ILE A 20 -0.64 2.77 -5.36
C ILE A 20 -0.11 3.83 -6.31
N ASP A 21 -0.26 5.08 -5.93
CA ASP A 21 0.25 6.21 -6.69
C ASP A 21 1.77 6.26 -6.52
N GLY A 22 2.49 5.97 -7.60
CA GLY A 22 3.94 5.93 -7.59
C GLY A 22 4.47 4.53 -7.83
N GLY A 23 5.66 4.48 -8.43
CA GLY A 23 6.30 3.22 -8.79
C GLY A 23 7.81 3.31 -8.64
N ALA A 24 8.54 2.56 -9.46
CA ALA A 24 9.99 2.47 -9.35
C ALA A 24 10.68 3.83 -9.48
N ALA A 25 10.19 4.68 -10.39
CA ALA A 25 10.79 5.99 -10.61
C ALA A 25 10.57 6.96 -9.47
N ASP A 26 9.45 6.80 -8.75
CA ASP A 26 9.03 7.76 -7.71
C ASP A 26 9.40 7.28 -6.31
N LEU A 27 9.21 5.99 -6.04
CA LEU A 27 9.24 5.45 -4.69
C LEU A 27 10.39 4.50 -4.43
N GLY A 28 10.96 3.92 -5.49
CA GLY A 28 12.02 2.94 -5.32
C GLY A 28 11.58 1.62 -4.73
N VAL A 29 10.27 1.34 -4.74
CA VAL A 29 9.76 0.06 -4.22
C VAL A 29 10.06 -1.05 -5.22
N VAL A 30 10.10 -2.27 -4.71
CA VAL A 30 10.31 -3.47 -5.53
C VAL A 30 9.23 -4.49 -5.16
N PRO A 31 8.93 -5.45 -6.07
CA PRO A 31 8.02 -6.53 -5.73
C PRO A 31 8.47 -7.24 -4.46
N GLY A 32 7.51 -7.59 -3.61
CA GLY A 32 7.78 -8.21 -2.33
C GLY A 32 7.96 -7.22 -1.18
N SER A 33 8.05 -5.93 -1.47
CA SER A 33 8.12 -4.90 -0.42
C SER A 33 6.84 -4.93 0.42
N LYS A 34 6.99 -4.67 1.72
CA LYS A 34 5.86 -4.52 2.63
C LYS A 34 5.60 -3.05 2.89
N LEU A 35 4.35 -2.65 2.78
CA LEU A 35 3.93 -1.28 3.02
C LEU A 35 2.79 -1.28 4.03
N ALA A 36 2.55 -0.15 4.68
CA ALA A 36 1.46 0.01 5.63
C ALA A 36 0.48 1.06 5.12
N VAL A 37 -0.81 0.80 5.29
CA VAL A 37 -1.86 1.76 5.01
C VAL A 37 -2.20 2.46 6.32
N MET A 38 -2.21 3.79 6.29
CA MET A 38 -2.45 4.62 7.46
C MET A 38 -3.61 5.55 7.21
N ARG A 39 -4.41 5.79 8.23
CA ARG A 39 -5.48 6.77 8.19
C ARG A 39 -5.53 7.48 9.53
N ASP A 40 -5.41 8.80 9.52
CA ASP A 40 -5.46 9.63 10.74
C ASP A 40 -4.46 9.14 11.80
N GLY A 41 -3.28 8.71 11.35
CA GLY A 41 -2.23 8.23 12.24
C GLY A 41 -2.39 6.80 12.71
N ASN A 42 -3.45 6.10 12.28
CA ASN A 42 -3.71 4.71 12.70
C ASN A 42 -3.42 3.77 11.53
N LYS A 43 -2.81 2.63 11.86
CA LYS A 43 -2.54 1.60 10.87
C LYS A 43 -3.84 0.86 10.53
N ILE A 44 -4.19 0.82 9.25
CA ILE A 44 -5.41 0.17 8.76
C ILE A 44 -5.10 -1.24 8.28
N ALA A 45 -3.98 -1.43 7.57
CA ALA A 45 -3.63 -2.72 6.99
C ALA A 45 -2.18 -2.71 6.54
N GLU A 46 -1.69 -3.87 6.13
CA GLU A 46 -0.40 -4.01 5.46
C GLU A 46 -0.61 -4.50 4.04
N LEU A 47 0.32 -4.12 3.18
CA LEU A 47 0.30 -4.45 1.76
C LEU A 47 1.56 -5.21 1.39
N ASP A 48 1.43 -6.14 0.44
CA ASP A 48 2.54 -6.84 -0.17
C ASP A 48 2.60 -6.41 -1.64
N VAL A 49 3.67 -5.73 -2.03
CA VAL A 49 3.79 -5.20 -3.38
C VAL A 49 3.93 -6.35 -4.37
N ASN A 50 3.08 -6.38 -5.40
CA ASN A 50 3.05 -7.43 -6.41
C ASN A 50 3.84 -7.05 -7.65
N ALA A 51 3.54 -5.87 -8.20
CA ALA A 51 4.11 -5.40 -9.45
C ALA A 51 4.42 -3.92 -9.34
N VAL A 52 5.54 -3.52 -9.94
CA VAL A 52 6.00 -2.15 -9.90
C VAL A 52 6.26 -1.70 -11.33
N GLU A 53 5.61 -0.60 -11.73
CA GLU A 53 5.89 0.07 -12.99
C GLU A 53 6.57 1.40 -12.69
N SER A 54 6.80 2.21 -13.71
CA SER A 54 7.54 3.46 -13.49
C SER A 54 6.83 4.38 -12.50
N ARG A 55 5.51 4.52 -12.61
CA ARG A 55 4.75 5.53 -11.86
C ARG A 55 3.57 4.99 -11.08
N VAL A 56 3.30 3.70 -11.18
CA VAL A 56 2.25 3.06 -10.38
C VAL A 56 2.75 1.71 -9.89
N SER A 57 2.16 1.25 -8.80
CA SER A 57 2.44 -0.07 -8.27
C SER A 57 1.11 -0.72 -7.89
N THR A 58 1.09 -2.06 -7.90
CA THR A 58 -0.05 -2.80 -7.40
C THR A 58 0.40 -3.64 -6.22
N ALA A 59 -0.48 -3.83 -5.27
CA ALA A 59 -0.17 -4.58 -4.06
C ALA A 59 -1.40 -5.35 -3.60
N THR A 60 -1.15 -6.42 -2.86
CA THR A 60 -2.20 -7.22 -2.23
C THR A 60 -2.37 -6.76 -0.79
N ILE A 61 -3.60 -6.53 -0.39
CA ILE A 61 -3.94 -6.29 1.02
C ILE A 61 -3.79 -7.62 1.74
N LEU A 62 -3.03 -7.64 2.84
CA LEU A 62 -2.87 -8.84 3.66
C LEU A 62 -4.05 -8.90 4.63
N PRO A 63 -5.03 -9.80 4.43
CA PRO A 63 -6.28 -9.76 5.18
C PRO A 63 -6.09 -9.86 6.70
N SER A 64 -5.12 -10.64 7.13
CA SER A 64 -4.86 -10.83 8.56
C SER A 64 -4.36 -9.57 9.25
N THR A 65 -3.93 -8.56 8.49
CA THR A 65 -3.39 -7.32 9.05
C THR A 65 -4.42 -6.19 9.10
N VAL A 66 -5.61 -6.40 8.52
CA VAL A 66 -6.63 -5.36 8.47
C VAL A 66 -7.20 -5.15 9.87
N THR A 67 -7.18 -3.91 10.33
CA THR A 67 -7.73 -3.54 11.63
C THR A 67 -9.23 -3.82 11.66
N ALA A 68 -9.69 -4.45 12.74
CA ALA A 68 -11.09 -4.82 12.87
C ALA A 68 -12.00 -3.61 12.66
N GLY A 69 -13.02 -3.77 11.83
CA GLY A 69 -13.98 -2.71 11.53
C GLY A 69 -13.52 -1.72 10.48
N GLU A 70 -12.30 -1.88 9.95
CA GLU A 70 -11.75 -0.98 8.95
C GLU A 70 -11.60 -1.67 7.61
N ARG A 71 -11.43 -0.86 6.57
CA ARG A 71 -11.09 -1.36 5.25
C ARG A 71 -10.25 -0.30 4.54
N VAL A 72 -9.42 -0.75 3.61
CA VAL A 72 -8.59 0.15 2.83
C VAL A 72 -9.47 0.90 1.83
N GLU A 73 -9.25 2.20 1.71
CA GLU A 73 -10.01 3.06 0.80
C GLU A 73 -9.05 3.89 -0.05
N ALA A 74 -9.54 4.30 -1.21
CA ALA A 74 -8.79 5.24 -2.04
C ALA A 74 -8.55 6.53 -1.24
N GLY A 75 -7.35 7.08 -1.37
CA GLY A 75 -6.95 8.27 -0.62
C GLY A 75 -6.22 7.98 0.67
N ASP A 76 -6.24 6.74 1.15
CA ASP A 76 -5.47 6.37 2.35
C ASP A 76 -3.99 6.56 2.09
N VAL A 77 -3.26 6.91 3.14
CA VAL A 77 -1.82 7.11 3.07
C VAL A 77 -1.11 5.76 3.11
N VAL A 78 -0.07 5.62 2.31
CA VAL A 78 0.77 4.42 2.27
C VAL A 78 2.18 4.81 2.66
N VAL A 79 2.76 4.07 3.60
CA VAL A 79 4.12 4.31 4.08
C VAL A 79 4.90 3.00 4.11
N SER A 80 6.23 3.11 4.14
CA SER A 80 7.07 1.93 4.27
C SER A 80 6.93 1.33 5.66
N VAL A 81 6.97 -0.01 5.72
CA VAL A 81 7.02 -0.72 7.01
C VAL A 81 8.48 -0.84 7.41
N ARG A 82 8.78 -0.45 8.63
CA ARG A 82 10.13 -0.59 9.15
C ARG A 82 10.27 -1.92 9.86
N PRO A 83 11.42 -2.59 9.68
CA PRO A 83 11.71 -3.81 10.43
C PRO A 83 11.80 -3.53 11.93
#